data_822ea7cf1cac46e6079dd52380db3109
#
_entry.id   822ea7cf1cac46e6079dd52380db3109
#
_cell.length_a   1.000
_cell.length_b   1.000
_cell.length_c   1.000
_cell.angle_alpha   90.00
_cell.angle_beta   90.00
_cell.angle_gamma   90.00
#
_symmetry.space_group_name_H-M   'P 1'
#
loop_
_entity.id
_entity.type
_entity.pdbx_description
1 polymer ?
#
loop_
_entity_poly.entity_id
_entity_poly.type
_entity_poly.pdbx_seq_one_letter_code
_entity_poly.pdbx_strand_id
1 'polypeptide(L)'
;MAKWLRVETTILIIEKVLPLLLNTMTQMKRTLLIIAMLSFVLAACTPKRSHDVDFYYWKSKCAIGETEQEYFNQLDSKRLFVRLFDVAMENGVAVPVGPIQGFDKDMLPSDSTRVIPVVFITNETFYSCTDDDAIAQLASNVNNGIAHYMGKSDIAYNEIQIDCDWTERTRSAYFQFLEILAKKSQHDISCTLRLHQIRDREKTGVPPVIRGSLMCYSTSSPMEGMTRNSILDMELLKAYTVNINDYPLDFDVILPIYSWGIVTNHLGQVKLVNGLTEADLQTPMFEKQDDNLYLVKEDGFVQGLYVNSGFTIKIEAITPELLAEAKQYLDRQIDRDFPWVYFHLSQGFLNRFTIENLK
;
A
#
# COMPACT_ATOMS: atom_id res chain seq x y z
N MET A 1 -9.74 -28.44 -3.56
CA MET A 1 -9.39 -29.81 -4.01
C MET A 1 -7.90 -30.14 -3.80
N ALA A 2 -6.93 -29.31 -4.20
CA ALA A 2 -5.49 -29.62 -4.07
C ALA A 2 -4.95 -29.74 -2.61
N LYS A 3 -5.53 -29.05 -1.62
CA LYS A 3 -5.14 -29.14 -0.21
C LYS A 3 -5.58 -30.47 0.45
N TRP A 4 -6.72 -30.99 0.09
CA TRP A 4 -7.22 -32.29 0.59
C TRP A 4 -6.38 -33.46 0.08
N LEU A 5 -5.98 -33.43 -1.20
CA LEU A 5 -5.11 -34.44 -1.78
C LEU A 5 -3.73 -34.50 -1.11
N ARG A 6 -3.16 -33.37 -0.67
CA ARG A 6 -1.87 -33.37 0.07
C ARG A 6 -2.00 -33.97 1.46
N VAL A 7 -3.08 -33.70 2.17
CA VAL A 7 -3.33 -34.27 3.50
C VAL A 7 -3.54 -35.78 3.42
N GLU A 8 -4.33 -36.26 2.50
CA GLU A 8 -4.54 -37.70 2.29
C GLU A 8 -3.26 -38.44 1.87
N THR A 9 -2.48 -37.84 0.96
CA THR A 9 -1.20 -38.45 0.54
C THR A 9 -0.20 -38.51 1.70
N THR A 10 -0.17 -37.47 2.57
CA THR A 10 0.69 -37.45 3.74
C THR A 10 0.26 -38.47 4.79
N ILE A 11 -1.03 -38.63 5.03
CA ILE A 11 -1.59 -39.62 5.94
C ILE A 11 -1.31 -41.06 5.43
N LEU A 12 -1.47 -41.32 4.14
CA LEU A 12 -1.17 -42.62 3.53
C LEU A 12 0.30 -42.99 3.60
N ILE A 13 1.20 -42.04 3.49
CA ILE A 13 2.66 -42.24 3.65
C ILE A 13 2.98 -42.56 5.10
N ILE A 14 2.39 -41.86 6.06
CA ILE A 14 2.57 -42.11 7.49
C ILE A 14 2.05 -43.49 7.86
N GLU A 15 0.89 -43.88 7.42
CA GLU A 15 0.30 -45.18 7.76
C GLU A 15 1.04 -46.38 7.16
N LYS A 16 1.58 -46.30 5.95
CA LYS A 16 2.22 -47.44 5.26
C LYS A 16 3.72 -47.49 5.38
N VAL A 17 4.40 -46.34 5.42
CA VAL A 17 5.89 -46.31 5.41
C VAL A 17 6.48 -46.23 6.82
N LEU A 18 5.80 -45.55 7.75
CA LEU A 18 6.29 -45.40 9.13
C LEU A 18 6.43 -46.72 9.89
N PRO A 19 5.50 -47.72 9.82
CA PRO A 19 5.66 -49.00 10.49
C PRO A 19 6.83 -49.83 9.95
N LEU A 20 7.10 -49.74 8.65
CA LEU A 20 8.21 -50.47 8.01
C LEU A 20 9.59 -49.88 8.45
N LEU A 21 9.73 -48.56 8.52
CA LEU A 21 10.93 -47.88 8.98
C LEU A 21 11.18 -48.07 10.48
N LEU A 22 10.13 -48.07 11.30
CA LEU A 22 10.24 -48.25 12.74
C LEU A 22 10.61 -49.69 13.12
N ASN A 23 10.32 -50.70 12.32
CA ASN A 23 10.62 -52.09 12.61
C ASN A 23 12.11 -52.47 12.43
N THR A 24 12.85 -51.67 11.66
CA THR A 24 14.27 -51.91 11.37
C THR A 24 15.25 -51.11 12.24
N MET A 25 14.76 -50.19 13.11
CA MET A 25 15.58 -49.30 13.90
C MET A 25 15.65 -49.69 15.39
N THR A 26 16.79 -49.48 16.02
CA THR A 26 16.93 -49.64 17.50
C THR A 26 16.02 -48.63 18.22
N GLN A 27 15.55 -48.98 19.43
CA GLN A 27 14.57 -48.12 20.17
C GLN A 27 15.01 -46.66 20.30
N MET A 28 16.26 -46.38 20.52
CA MET A 28 16.80 -45.02 20.65
C MET A 28 16.68 -44.20 19.33
N LYS A 29 16.93 -44.84 18.19
CA LYS A 29 16.77 -44.22 16.88
C LYS A 29 15.29 -43.98 16.55
N ARG A 30 14.38 -44.89 17.00
CA ARG A 30 12.94 -44.71 16.86
C ARG A 30 12.43 -43.49 17.62
N THR A 31 12.86 -43.31 18.87
CA THR A 31 12.47 -42.15 19.70
C THR A 31 12.97 -40.84 19.10
N LEU A 32 14.22 -40.80 18.61
CA LEU A 32 14.76 -39.61 17.91
C LEU A 32 14.02 -39.27 16.62
N LEU A 33 13.62 -40.28 15.82
CA LEU A 33 12.86 -40.07 14.60
C LEU A 33 11.45 -39.55 14.89
N ILE A 34 10.80 -40.06 15.93
CA ILE A 34 9.47 -39.60 16.36
C ILE A 34 9.56 -38.16 16.89
N ILE A 35 10.56 -37.80 17.66
CA ILE A 35 10.80 -36.45 18.17
C ILE A 35 11.07 -35.49 16.98
N ALA A 36 11.89 -35.91 16.01
CA ALA A 36 12.15 -35.10 14.80
C ALA A 36 10.92 -34.93 13.93
N MET A 37 10.08 -35.97 13.77
CA MET A 37 8.80 -35.85 13.05
C MET A 37 7.79 -34.97 13.80
N LEU A 38 7.70 -35.11 15.14
CA LEU A 38 6.83 -34.25 15.96
C LEU A 38 7.26 -32.78 15.91
N SER A 39 8.56 -32.52 15.97
CA SER A 39 9.08 -31.15 15.82
C SER A 39 8.84 -30.57 14.42
N PHE A 40 8.86 -31.41 13.37
CA PHE A 40 8.55 -30.99 12.01
C PHE A 40 7.04 -30.69 11.82
N VAL A 41 6.17 -31.48 12.46
CA VAL A 41 4.70 -31.26 12.45
C VAL A 41 4.34 -30.02 13.28
N LEU A 42 5.01 -29.79 14.40
CA LEU A 42 4.81 -28.58 15.23
C LEU A 42 5.35 -27.31 14.55
N ALA A 43 6.41 -27.42 13.77
CA ALA A 43 6.95 -26.30 12.98
C ALA A 43 6.10 -25.98 11.74
N ALA A 44 5.28 -26.93 11.24
CA ALA A 44 4.41 -26.73 10.09
C ALA A 44 3.05 -26.06 10.42
N CYS A 45 2.69 -25.97 11.70
CA CYS A 45 1.48 -25.32 12.20
C CYS A 45 1.81 -24.02 12.93
N THR A 46 2.49 -23.07 12.29
CA THR A 46 2.36 -21.68 12.73
C THR A 46 0.95 -21.21 12.36
N PRO A 47 0.10 -20.83 13.31
CA PRO A 47 -1.20 -20.27 12.98
C PRO A 47 -0.95 -19.06 12.07
N LYS A 48 -1.61 -19.03 10.91
CA LYS A 48 -1.59 -17.85 10.05
C LYS A 48 -2.15 -16.70 10.86
N ARG A 49 -1.35 -15.64 11.07
CA ARG A 49 -1.84 -14.43 11.72
C ARG A 49 -3.07 -13.95 10.96
N SER A 50 -4.10 -13.54 11.70
CA SER A 50 -5.23 -12.83 11.14
C SER A 50 -4.96 -11.34 11.26
N HIS A 51 -5.03 -10.63 10.17
CA HIS A 51 -4.84 -9.18 10.12
C HIS A 51 -6.17 -8.53 9.80
N ASP A 52 -6.46 -7.43 10.46
CA ASP A 52 -7.53 -6.53 10.03
C ASP A 52 -7.20 -5.97 8.64
N VAL A 53 -8.23 -5.68 7.86
CA VAL A 53 -8.08 -5.16 6.49
C VAL A 53 -8.81 -3.83 6.38
N ASP A 54 -8.09 -2.79 5.96
CA ASP A 54 -8.63 -1.46 5.75
C ASP A 54 -8.21 -0.91 4.37
N PHE A 55 -8.69 0.27 4.01
CA PHE A 55 -8.47 0.84 2.68
C PHE A 55 -8.13 2.33 2.72
N TYR A 56 -7.31 2.74 1.76
CA TYR A 56 -7.24 4.13 1.31
C TYR A 56 -8.32 4.42 0.28
N TYR A 57 -8.79 5.65 0.26
CA TYR A 57 -9.60 6.21 -0.82
C TYR A 57 -8.90 7.44 -1.39
N TRP A 58 -8.39 7.33 -2.63
CA TRP A 58 -7.47 8.31 -3.21
C TRP A 58 -7.98 8.86 -4.55
N LYS A 59 -9.26 9.22 -4.59
CA LYS A 59 -9.87 9.82 -5.79
C LYS A 59 -10.19 11.28 -5.55
N SER A 60 -10.10 12.13 -6.60
CA SER A 60 -10.50 13.54 -6.55
C SER A 60 -12.02 13.75 -6.55
N LYS A 61 -12.79 12.77 -7.03
CA LYS A 61 -14.25 12.73 -6.98
C LYS A 61 -14.69 11.47 -6.25
N CYS A 62 -15.53 11.63 -5.24
CA CYS A 62 -16.09 10.51 -4.53
C CYS A 62 -17.03 9.71 -5.44
N ALA A 63 -16.80 8.40 -5.51
CA ALA A 63 -17.59 7.44 -6.26
C ALA A 63 -17.35 6.06 -5.64
N ILE A 64 -17.98 5.82 -4.48
CA ILE A 64 -17.98 4.51 -3.80
C ILE A 64 -19.27 3.82 -4.24
N GLY A 65 -19.14 2.77 -5.06
CA GLY A 65 -20.25 1.99 -5.61
C GLY A 65 -20.44 0.66 -4.89
N GLU A 66 -21.31 -0.18 -5.46
CA GLU A 66 -21.65 -1.50 -4.89
C GLU A 66 -20.42 -2.40 -4.71
N THR A 67 -19.50 -2.42 -5.67
CA THR A 67 -18.28 -3.23 -5.58
C THR A 67 -17.39 -2.81 -4.42
N GLU A 68 -17.13 -1.50 -4.26
CA GLU A 68 -16.33 -0.98 -3.16
C GLU A 68 -16.97 -1.27 -1.80
N GLN A 69 -18.29 -1.13 -1.70
CA GLN A 69 -19.06 -1.45 -0.49
C GLN A 69 -19.01 -2.95 -0.19
N GLU A 70 -19.16 -3.81 -1.19
CA GLU A 70 -19.12 -5.25 -1.05
C GLU A 70 -17.76 -5.71 -0.50
N TYR A 71 -16.64 -5.26 -1.10
CA TYR A 71 -15.30 -5.61 -0.64
C TYR A 71 -15.03 -5.10 0.78
N PHE A 72 -15.38 -3.87 1.07
CA PHE A 72 -15.23 -3.28 2.38
C PHE A 72 -15.95 -4.08 3.47
N ASN A 73 -17.22 -4.47 3.19
CA ASN A 73 -18.05 -5.21 4.14
C ASN A 73 -17.63 -6.70 4.27
N GLN A 74 -17.28 -7.37 3.17
CA GLN A 74 -16.87 -8.79 3.22
C GLN A 74 -15.49 -8.99 3.88
N LEU A 75 -14.65 -7.96 3.88
CA LEU A 75 -13.36 -7.95 4.58
C LEU A 75 -13.49 -7.46 6.03
N ASP A 76 -14.69 -7.13 6.50
CA ASP A 76 -14.97 -6.55 7.81
C ASP A 76 -14.13 -5.29 8.11
N SER A 77 -13.85 -4.50 7.05
CA SER A 77 -13.05 -3.30 7.15
C SER A 77 -13.72 -2.26 8.05
N LYS A 78 -12.89 -1.51 8.79
CA LYS A 78 -13.39 -0.52 9.78
C LYS A 78 -12.91 0.89 9.47
N ARG A 79 -11.75 1.03 8.87
CA ARG A 79 -11.11 2.33 8.62
C ARG A 79 -11.07 2.62 7.13
N LEU A 80 -11.37 3.86 6.80
CA LEU A 80 -11.21 4.40 5.46
C LEU A 80 -10.35 5.66 5.52
N PHE A 81 -9.13 5.57 4.98
CA PHE A 81 -8.19 6.68 4.88
C PHE A 81 -8.54 7.52 3.65
N VAL A 82 -9.14 8.68 3.83
CA VAL A 82 -9.68 9.48 2.72
C VAL A 82 -8.81 10.69 2.46
N ARG A 83 -8.19 10.74 1.26
CA ARG A 83 -7.50 11.95 0.81
C ARG A 83 -8.49 13.08 0.65
N LEU A 84 -8.35 14.13 1.46
CA LEU A 84 -9.23 15.30 1.38
C LEU A 84 -8.74 16.34 0.37
N PHE A 85 -7.47 16.71 0.45
CA PHE A 85 -6.80 17.64 -0.43
C PHE A 85 -5.28 17.48 -0.31
N ASP A 86 -4.56 18.08 -1.25
CA ASP A 86 -3.11 18.22 -1.15
C ASP A 86 -2.74 19.64 -0.73
N VAL A 87 -1.53 19.82 -0.22
CA VAL A 87 -0.91 21.13 -0.02
C VAL A 87 0.34 21.21 -0.87
N ALA A 88 0.39 22.20 -1.74
CA ALA A 88 1.51 22.43 -2.63
C ALA A 88 1.91 23.92 -2.63
N MET A 89 3.12 24.22 -3.11
CA MET A 89 3.59 25.58 -3.27
C MET A 89 3.11 26.17 -4.59
N GLU A 90 2.38 27.27 -4.52
CA GLU A 90 2.00 28.09 -5.68
C GLU A 90 2.44 29.54 -5.45
N ASN A 91 3.29 30.07 -6.31
CA ASN A 91 3.82 31.44 -6.22
C ASN A 91 4.44 31.76 -4.84
N GLY A 92 5.12 30.79 -4.22
CA GLY A 92 5.77 30.95 -2.94
C GLY A 92 4.86 30.87 -1.70
N VAL A 93 3.60 30.45 -1.89
CA VAL A 93 2.62 30.27 -0.81
C VAL A 93 2.13 28.84 -0.79
N ALA A 94 2.02 28.23 0.38
CA ALA A 94 1.41 26.92 0.56
C ALA A 94 -0.11 27.03 0.44
N VAL A 95 -0.70 26.34 -0.55
CA VAL A 95 -2.13 26.39 -0.84
C VAL A 95 -2.73 24.98 -0.91
N PRO A 96 -4.01 24.82 -0.52
CA PRO A 96 -4.71 23.57 -0.75
C PRO A 96 -5.05 23.40 -2.24
N VAL A 97 -4.74 22.22 -2.79
CA VAL A 97 -5.01 21.88 -4.18
C VAL A 97 -5.78 20.56 -4.28
N GLY A 98 -6.57 20.40 -5.35
CA GLY A 98 -7.25 19.18 -5.70
C GLY A 98 -8.16 18.59 -4.60
N PRO A 99 -9.05 19.37 -3.97
CA PRO A 99 -9.91 18.84 -2.93
C PRO A 99 -10.87 17.77 -3.45
N ILE A 100 -11.18 16.79 -2.59
CA ILE A 100 -12.17 15.76 -2.90
C ILE A 100 -13.54 16.39 -3.12
N GLN A 101 -14.27 15.94 -4.16
CA GLN A 101 -15.60 16.41 -4.51
C GLN A 101 -16.63 15.32 -4.22
N GLY A 102 -17.82 15.72 -3.72
CA GLY A 102 -18.96 14.82 -3.50
C GLY A 102 -18.72 13.78 -2.40
N PHE A 103 -17.87 14.08 -1.43
CA PHE A 103 -17.63 13.21 -0.28
C PHE A 103 -18.53 13.67 0.87
N ASP A 104 -19.42 12.79 1.31
CA ASP A 104 -20.30 12.96 2.45
C ASP A 104 -20.58 11.61 3.13
N LYS A 105 -21.32 11.63 4.22
CA LYS A 105 -21.61 10.42 5.01
C LYS A 105 -22.39 9.35 4.25
N ASP A 106 -23.24 9.75 3.32
CA ASP A 106 -24.09 8.83 2.53
C ASP A 106 -23.24 8.03 1.52
N MET A 107 -22.01 8.48 1.26
CA MET A 107 -21.06 7.80 0.39
C MET A 107 -20.18 6.78 1.12
N LEU A 108 -20.30 6.65 2.44
CA LEU A 108 -19.47 5.72 3.20
C LEU A 108 -19.87 4.25 2.89
N PRO A 109 -18.91 3.33 2.82
CA PRO A 109 -19.20 1.93 2.50
C PRO A 109 -20.03 1.22 3.58
N SER A 110 -20.04 1.71 4.81
CA SER A 110 -20.78 1.19 5.95
C SER A 110 -21.03 2.29 6.99
N ASP A 111 -22.13 2.21 7.73
CA ASP A 111 -22.45 3.13 8.83
C ASP A 111 -21.41 3.09 9.97
N SER A 112 -20.69 1.97 10.10
CA SER A 112 -19.63 1.79 11.09
C SER A 112 -18.25 2.24 10.60
N THR A 113 -18.14 2.80 9.40
CA THR A 113 -16.86 3.24 8.82
C THR A 113 -16.27 4.39 9.62
N ARG A 114 -15.05 4.20 10.13
CA ARG A 114 -14.25 5.26 10.73
C ARG A 114 -13.41 5.93 9.65
N VAL A 115 -13.71 7.18 9.37
CA VAL A 115 -12.96 7.97 8.40
C VAL A 115 -11.73 8.55 9.07
N ILE A 116 -10.58 8.40 8.42
CA ILE A 116 -9.32 9.06 8.76
C ILE A 116 -9.02 10.03 7.62
N PRO A 117 -9.23 11.35 7.82
CA PRO A 117 -8.88 12.35 6.83
C PRO A 117 -7.38 12.37 6.58
N VAL A 118 -6.99 12.31 5.31
CA VAL A 118 -5.59 12.34 4.87
C VAL A 118 -5.33 13.61 4.10
N VAL A 119 -4.24 14.30 4.45
CA VAL A 119 -3.73 15.46 3.70
C VAL A 119 -2.33 15.14 3.20
N PHE A 120 -2.15 15.16 1.88
CA PHE A 120 -0.82 15.09 1.28
C PHE A 120 -0.17 16.47 1.27
N ILE A 121 1.05 16.56 1.79
CA ILE A 121 1.83 17.81 1.78
C ILE A 121 3.13 17.54 1.05
N THR A 122 3.36 18.31 -0.02
CA THR A 122 4.59 18.17 -0.79
C THR A 122 5.82 18.48 0.06
N ASN A 123 6.90 17.74 -0.15
CA ASN A 123 8.17 18.00 0.55
C ASN A 123 8.70 19.41 0.27
N GLU A 124 8.40 19.99 -0.90
CA GLU A 124 8.73 21.37 -1.27
C GLU A 124 8.11 22.41 -0.30
N THR A 125 6.91 22.15 0.19
CA THR A 125 6.24 22.99 1.19
C THR A 125 7.11 23.18 2.42
N PHE A 126 7.72 22.11 2.93
CA PHE A 126 8.61 22.17 4.09
C PHE A 126 10.00 22.74 3.79
N TYR A 127 10.46 22.71 2.54
CA TYR A 127 11.65 23.48 2.14
C TYR A 127 11.42 24.99 2.21
N SER A 128 10.19 25.41 1.98
CA SER A 128 9.81 26.84 1.92
C SER A 128 9.37 27.39 3.28
N CYS A 129 8.91 26.52 4.19
CA CYS A 129 8.58 26.89 5.58
C CYS A 129 9.86 26.88 6.43
N THR A 130 10.56 28.03 6.53
CA THR A 130 11.88 28.12 7.13
C THR A 130 11.89 28.65 8.56
N ASP A 131 10.75 29.16 9.05
CA ASP A 131 10.62 29.71 10.40
C ASP A 131 9.40 29.14 11.14
N ASP A 132 9.38 29.28 12.45
CA ASP A 132 8.37 28.73 13.35
C ASP A 132 6.96 29.30 13.07
N ASP A 133 6.86 30.55 12.69
CA ASP A 133 5.58 31.21 12.40
C ASP A 133 4.96 30.66 11.11
N ALA A 134 5.76 30.44 10.07
CA ALA A 134 5.33 29.83 8.82
C ALA A 134 4.84 28.40 9.04
N ILE A 135 5.56 27.59 9.84
CA ILE A 135 5.16 26.24 10.20
C ILE A 135 3.85 26.24 11.01
N ALA A 136 3.73 27.14 11.99
CA ALA A 136 2.54 27.27 12.82
C ALA A 136 1.31 27.72 12.00
N GLN A 137 1.52 28.61 11.03
CA GLN A 137 0.47 29.03 10.10
C GLN A 137 0.04 27.91 9.17
N LEU A 138 1.01 27.13 8.63
CA LEU A 138 0.71 25.95 7.81
C LEU A 138 -0.14 24.94 8.59
N ALA A 139 0.23 24.62 9.83
CA ALA A 139 -0.53 23.71 10.68
C ALA A 139 -1.94 24.22 10.96
N SER A 140 -2.10 25.54 11.16
CA SER A 140 -3.42 26.17 11.35
C SER A 140 -4.28 26.06 10.08
N ASN A 141 -3.71 26.34 8.92
CA ASN A 141 -4.40 26.29 7.64
C ASN A 141 -4.86 24.85 7.31
N VAL A 142 -3.98 23.87 7.53
CA VAL A 142 -4.30 22.44 7.34
C VAL A 142 -5.41 22.01 8.28
N ASN A 143 -5.31 22.33 9.58
CA ASN A 143 -6.36 22.01 10.56
C ASN A 143 -7.72 22.61 10.17
N ASN A 144 -7.74 23.88 9.80
CA ASN A 144 -8.97 24.57 9.38
C ASN A 144 -9.55 23.96 8.08
N GLY A 145 -8.69 23.58 7.14
CA GLY A 145 -9.10 22.89 5.91
C GLY A 145 -9.77 21.53 6.21
N ILE A 146 -9.15 20.71 7.06
CA ILE A 146 -9.71 19.42 7.46
C ILE A 146 -11.07 19.64 8.16
N ALA A 147 -11.12 20.52 9.15
CA ALA A 147 -12.37 20.83 9.88
C ALA A 147 -13.49 21.32 8.95
N HIS A 148 -13.13 22.14 7.94
CA HIS A 148 -14.10 22.61 6.93
C HIS A 148 -14.68 21.46 6.10
N TYR A 149 -13.82 20.60 5.53
CA TYR A 149 -14.29 19.50 4.67
C TYR A 149 -15.03 18.43 5.46
N MET A 150 -14.54 18.03 6.63
CA MET A 150 -15.20 17.03 7.48
C MET A 150 -16.53 17.55 8.04
N GLY A 151 -16.59 18.81 8.46
CA GLY A 151 -17.83 19.45 8.90
C GLY A 151 -18.88 19.57 7.78
N LYS A 152 -18.44 19.87 6.54
CA LYS A 152 -19.32 19.90 5.38
C LYS A 152 -19.88 18.52 5.03
N SER A 153 -19.10 17.47 5.26
CA SER A 153 -19.50 16.09 4.98
C SER A 153 -20.32 15.45 6.10
N ASP A 154 -20.51 16.12 7.22
CA ASP A 154 -21.18 15.61 8.43
C ASP A 154 -20.57 14.28 8.93
N ILE A 155 -19.24 14.17 8.88
CA ILE A 155 -18.48 12.98 9.27
C ILE A 155 -17.62 13.31 10.49
N ALA A 156 -17.82 12.55 11.58
CA ALA A 156 -16.95 12.63 12.76
C ALA A 156 -15.63 11.88 12.52
N TYR A 157 -14.53 12.40 13.07
CA TYR A 157 -13.21 11.79 13.02
C TYR A 157 -12.47 12.04 14.34
N ASN A 158 -11.51 11.19 14.66
CA ASN A 158 -10.68 11.31 15.87
C ASN A 158 -9.19 11.22 15.56
N GLU A 159 -8.82 10.89 14.33
CA GLU A 159 -7.46 10.79 13.86
C GLU A 159 -7.31 11.59 12.56
N ILE A 160 -6.16 12.22 12.36
CA ILE A 160 -5.76 12.90 11.14
C ILE A 160 -4.46 12.23 10.65
N GLN A 161 -4.40 11.91 9.37
CA GLN A 161 -3.17 11.41 8.78
C GLN A 161 -2.53 12.45 7.86
N ILE A 162 -1.22 12.63 8.00
CA ILE A 162 -0.42 13.47 7.10
C ILE A 162 0.45 12.57 6.22
N ASP A 163 0.28 12.72 4.93
CA ASP A 163 1.12 12.08 3.92
C ASP A 163 2.21 13.06 3.45
N CYS A 164 3.46 12.71 3.67
CA CYS A 164 4.59 13.53 3.23
C CYS A 164 5.83 12.67 3.00
N ASP A 165 6.49 12.88 1.86
CA ASP A 165 7.78 12.26 1.55
C ASP A 165 8.94 13.12 2.10
N TRP A 166 8.98 13.33 3.44
CA TRP A 166 10.02 14.15 4.05
C TRP A 166 11.41 13.53 3.87
N THR A 167 12.40 14.39 3.88
CA THR A 167 13.81 14.02 3.78
C THR A 167 14.56 14.45 5.03
N GLU A 168 15.83 14.06 5.16
CA GLU A 168 16.71 14.55 6.23
C GLU A 168 16.69 16.10 6.35
N ARG A 169 16.63 16.79 5.21
CA ARG A 169 16.62 18.25 5.16
C ARG A 169 15.32 18.90 5.66
N THR A 170 14.18 18.28 5.42
CA THR A 170 12.87 18.81 5.80
C THR A 170 12.33 18.20 7.09
N ARG A 171 13.02 17.21 7.66
CA ARG A 171 12.62 16.49 8.86
C ARG A 171 12.21 17.41 10.01
N SER A 172 13.04 18.41 10.32
CA SER A 172 12.83 19.30 11.48
C SER A 172 11.54 20.10 11.35
N ALA A 173 11.32 20.72 10.18
CA ALA A 173 10.12 21.49 9.90
C ALA A 173 8.86 20.60 9.87
N TYR A 174 8.97 19.43 9.28
CA TYR A 174 7.86 18.46 9.23
C TYR A 174 7.49 17.96 10.63
N PHE A 175 8.43 17.58 11.45
CA PHE A 175 8.16 17.08 12.81
C PHE A 175 7.56 18.16 13.71
N GLN A 176 8.08 19.39 13.64
CA GLN A 176 7.51 20.54 14.32
C GLN A 176 6.06 20.83 13.87
N PHE A 177 5.80 20.73 12.56
CA PHE A 177 4.44 20.83 12.01
C PHE A 177 3.50 19.79 12.62
N LEU A 178 3.91 18.51 12.69
CA LEU A 178 3.10 17.43 13.27
C LEU A 178 2.76 17.71 14.75
N GLU A 179 3.73 18.15 15.54
CA GLU A 179 3.52 18.50 16.94
C GLU A 179 2.54 19.67 17.12
N ILE A 180 2.67 20.69 16.27
CA ILE A 180 1.78 21.86 16.32
C ILE A 180 0.37 21.45 15.89
N LEU A 181 0.25 20.63 14.82
CA LEU A 181 -1.04 20.12 14.34
C LEU A 181 -1.75 19.31 15.43
N ALA A 182 -1.05 18.39 16.10
CA ALA A 182 -1.60 17.60 17.21
C ALA A 182 -2.17 18.50 18.32
N LYS A 183 -1.42 19.51 18.74
CA LYS A 183 -1.86 20.47 19.77
C LYS A 183 -3.07 21.31 19.35
N LYS A 184 -3.14 21.70 18.06
CA LYS A 184 -4.21 22.56 17.54
C LYS A 184 -5.50 21.80 17.27
N SER A 185 -5.39 20.62 16.68
CA SER A 185 -6.55 19.80 16.29
C SER A 185 -7.20 19.10 17.49
N GLN A 186 -6.41 18.77 18.51
CA GLN A 186 -6.79 17.90 19.63
C GLN A 186 -7.21 16.49 19.17
N HIS A 187 -6.73 16.07 17.99
CA HIS A 187 -6.91 14.75 17.43
C HIS A 187 -5.58 13.99 17.44
N ASP A 188 -5.68 12.68 17.38
CA ASP A 188 -4.53 11.82 17.13
C ASP A 188 -3.94 12.10 15.76
N ILE A 189 -2.60 12.18 15.67
CA ILE A 189 -1.92 12.37 14.40
C ILE A 189 -1.17 11.10 14.04
N SER A 190 -1.42 10.61 12.82
CA SER A 190 -0.63 9.57 12.17
C SER A 190 0.05 10.13 10.92
N CYS A 191 1.01 9.40 10.37
CA CYS A 191 1.64 9.80 9.12
C CYS A 191 2.00 8.58 8.26
N THR A 192 2.19 8.80 6.97
CA THR A 192 2.74 7.80 6.07
C THR A 192 4.24 7.64 6.29
N LEU A 193 4.75 6.46 6.00
CA LEU A 193 6.18 6.11 6.05
C LEU A 193 6.59 5.47 4.72
N ARG A 194 7.69 5.94 4.16
CA ARG A 194 8.34 5.30 3.02
C ARG A 194 9.32 4.23 3.48
N LEU A 195 9.54 3.20 2.69
CA LEU A 195 10.49 2.13 2.98
C LEU A 195 11.90 2.65 3.30
N HIS A 196 12.39 3.64 2.54
CA HIS A 196 13.70 4.23 2.79
C HIS A 196 13.76 5.02 4.11
N GLN A 197 12.66 5.58 4.59
CA GLN A 197 12.62 6.30 5.86
C GLN A 197 12.78 5.36 7.05
N ILE A 198 12.28 4.12 6.95
CA ILE A 198 12.51 3.07 7.95
C ILE A 198 13.96 2.59 7.91
N ARG A 199 14.47 2.25 6.72
CA ARG A 199 15.85 1.78 6.56
C ARG A 199 16.88 2.81 7.03
N ASP A 200 16.67 4.07 6.66
CA ASP A 200 17.62 5.16 6.89
C ASP A 200 17.19 6.06 8.08
N ARG A 201 16.50 5.47 9.09
CA ARG A 201 15.90 6.18 10.24
C ARG A 201 16.88 7.09 11.00
N GLU A 202 18.17 6.75 11.02
CA GLU A 202 19.20 7.59 11.65
C GLU A 202 19.26 9.00 11.01
N LYS A 203 18.99 9.09 9.72
CA LYS A 203 18.97 10.35 8.95
C LYS A 203 17.58 10.96 8.92
N THR A 204 16.57 10.16 8.59
CA THR A 204 15.21 10.63 8.40
C THR A 204 14.45 10.87 9.70
N GLY A 205 14.92 10.29 10.82
CA GLY A 205 14.28 10.37 12.12
C GLY A 205 13.02 9.51 12.25
N VAL A 206 12.41 9.59 13.42
CA VAL A 206 11.12 8.97 13.73
C VAL A 206 10.11 10.08 14.02
N PRO A 207 9.00 10.18 13.28
CA PRO A 207 8.04 11.26 13.43
C PRO A 207 7.32 11.19 14.80
N PRO A 208 7.00 12.34 15.40
CA PRO A 208 6.33 12.43 16.70
C PRO A 208 4.80 12.23 16.55
N VAL A 209 4.38 11.05 16.16
CA VAL A 209 2.99 10.68 15.91
C VAL A 209 2.63 9.40 16.67
N ILE A 210 1.32 9.10 16.77
CA ILE A 210 0.86 7.89 17.49
C ILE A 210 1.14 6.61 16.70
N ARG A 211 1.17 6.68 15.35
CA ARG A 211 1.29 5.54 14.43
C ARG A 211 1.79 5.97 13.07
N GLY A 212 2.50 5.07 12.39
CA GLY A 212 2.83 5.20 10.98
C GLY A 212 1.92 4.38 10.07
N SER A 213 1.94 4.66 8.79
CA SER A 213 1.37 3.82 7.74
C SER A 213 2.46 3.54 6.70
N LEU A 214 3.07 2.36 6.78
CA LEU A 214 4.23 2.00 5.97
C LEU A 214 3.83 1.61 4.56
N MET A 215 4.20 2.42 3.59
CA MET A 215 3.98 2.17 2.16
C MET A 215 4.95 1.11 1.64
N CYS A 216 4.53 -0.16 1.60
CA CYS A 216 5.29 -1.27 1.05
C CYS A 216 5.16 -1.34 -0.49
N TYR A 217 5.32 -0.20 -1.16
CA TYR A 217 5.27 -0.04 -2.62
C TYR A 217 6.06 1.19 -3.08
N SER A 218 6.04 1.48 -4.39
CA SER A 218 6.93 2.46 -5.02
C SER A 218 8.39 2.15 -4.69
N THR A 219 8.75 0.89 -4.90
CA THR A 219 10.07 0.36 -4.53
C THR A 219 11.21 0.93 -5.37
N SER A 220 10.89 1.38 -6.59
CA SER A 220 11.83 2.09 -7.48
C SER A 220 11.10 3.15 -8.32
N SER A 221 11.86 3.96 -9.07
CA SER A 221 11.30 4.91 -10.02
C SER A 221 10.76 4.19 -11.26
N PRO A 222 9.56 4.56 -11.78
CA PRO A 222 9.09 4.05 -13.09
C PRO A 222 10.04 4.35 -14.25
N MET A 223 10.99 5.28 -14.04
CA MET A 223 12.01 5.67 -15.00
C MET A 223 13.27 4.78 -14.93
N GLU A 224 13.41 3.97 -13.87
CA GLU A 224 14.57 3.12 -13.62
C GLU A 224 14.40 1.72 -14.25
N GLY A 225 14.56 1.64 -15.56
CA GLY A 225 14.71 0.36 -16.25
C GLY A 225 13.41 -0.32 -16.67
N MET A 226 13.53 -1.16 -17.70
CA MET A 226 12.39 -1.83 -18.35
C MET A 226 11.99 -3.15 -17.67
N THR A 227 12.85 -3.73 -16.83
CA THR A 227 12.72 -5.12 -16.37
C THR A 227 12.04 -5.27 -15.00
N ARG A 228 12.02 -4.22 -14.16
CA ARG A 228 11.44 -4.29 -12.82
C ARG A 228 10.01 -3.74 -12.79
N ASN A 229 9.20 -4.26 -11.89
CA ASN A 229 7.93 -3.64 -11.53
C ASN A 229 8.21 -2.55 -10.47
N SER A 230 8.09 -1.28 -10.88
CA SER A 230 8.40 -0.15 -10.00
C SER A 230 7.38 0.04 -8.89
N ILE A 231 6.16 -0.49 -9.06
CA ILE A 231 5.15 -0.49 -8.00
C ILE A 231 5.63 -1.34 -6.83
N LEU A 232 6.02 -2.59 -7.10
CA LEU A 232 6.50 -3.52 -6.08
C LEU A 232 7.49 -4.52 -6.67
N ASP A 233 8.74 -4.41 -6.27
CA ASP A 233 9.82 -5.35 -6.54
C ASP A 233 10.20 -6.05 -5.24
N MET A 234 10.13 -7.38 -5.21
CA MET A 234 10.36 -8.16 -4.00
C MET A 234 11.81 -8.13 -3.50
N GLU A 235 12.80 -7.97 -4.38
CA GLU A 235 14.20 -7.84 -3.97
C GLU A 235 14.41 -6.53 -3.23
N LEU A 236 13.85 -5.43 -3.78
CA LEU A 236 13.93 -4.11 -3.16
C LEU A 236 13.13 -4.06 -1.85
N LEU A 237 11.92 -4.63 -1.82
CA LEU A 237 11.14 -4.72 -0.59
C LEU A 237 11.94 -5.41 0.51
N LYS A 238 12.56 -6.56 0.23
CA LYS A 238 13.40 -7.30 1.16
C LYS A 238 14.60 -6.46 1.64
N ALA A 239 15.26 -5.77 0.72
CA ALA A 239 16.40 -4.92 1.04
C ALA A 239 16.04 -3.73 1.94
N TYR A 240 14.86 -3.14 1.76
CA TYR A 240 14.39 -2.02 2.58
C TYR A 240 13.93 -2.43 3.98
N THR A 241 13.44 -3.66 4.15
CA THR A 241 12.78 -4.12 5.38
C THR A 241 13.66 -4.96 6.29
N VAL A 242 14.97 -5.08 6.04
CA VAL A 242 15.92 -5.90 6.83
C VAL A 242 15.82 -5.60 8.33
N ASN A 243 15.76 -4.31 8.71
CA ASN A 243 15.74 -3.89 10.11
C ASN A 243 14.39 -3.28 10.52
N ILE A 244 13.28 -3.77 9.93
CA ILE A 244 11.95 -3.18 10.13
C ILE A 244 11.49 -3.25 11.59
N ASN A 245 11.87 -4.29 12.32
CA ASN A 245 11.51 -4.50 13.73
C ASN A 245 12.22 -3.55 14.68
N ASP A 246 13.33 -2.95 14.24
CA ASP A 246 14.06 -1.94 15.02
C ASP A 246 13.38 -0.55 14.95
N TYR A 247 12.37 -0.38 14.11
CA TYR A 247 11.66 0.90 14.02
C TYR A 247 10.73 1.07 15.23
N PRO A 248 10.90 2.15 16.03
CA PRO A 248 10.26 2.23 17.34
C PRO A 248 8.77 2.59 17.30
N LEU A 249 8.26 3.05 16.15
CA LEU A 249 6.86 3.43 15.98
C LEU A 249 6.06 2.24 15.44
N ASP A 250 4.88 2.00 16.01
CA ASP A 250 3.93 1.05 15.44
C ASP A 250 3.40 1.56 14.11
N PHE A 251 3.09 0.65 13.20
CA PHE A 251 2.62 1.03 11.87
C PHE A 251 1.61 0.04 11.28
N ASP A 252 0.74 0.57 10.45
CA ASP A 252 -0.07 -0.19 9.50
C ASP A 252 0.80 -0.53 8.29
N VAL A 253 0.54 -1.65 7.62
CA VAL A 253 1.26 -2.04 6.41
C VAL A 253 0.39 -1.77 5.19
N ILE A 254 0.82 -0.84 4.33
CA ILE A 254 0.09 -0.49 3.12
C ILE A 254 0.63 -1.31 1.95
N LEU A 255 -0.28 -2.04 1.30
CA LEU A 255 0.01 -2.81 0.09
C LEU A 255 -0.73 -2.23 -1.12
N PRO A 256 -0.07 -2.20 -2.28
CA PRO A 256 -0.68 -1.72 -3.52
C PRO A 256 -1.59 -2.80 -4.13
N ILE A 257 -2.69 -2.36 -4.73
CA ILE A 257 -3.57 -3.21 -5.55
C ILE A 257 -3.84 -2.57 -6.92
N TYR A 258 -3.08 -1.55 -7.28
CA TYR A 258 -3.25 -0.80 -8.52
C TYR A 258 -2.35 -1.31 -9.66
N SER A 259 -2.57 -0.72 -10.83
CA SER A 259 -1.75 -0.88 -12.02
C SER A 259 -1.56 0.47 -12.68
N TRP A 260 -0.60 0.56 -13.56
CA TRP A 260 -0.41 1.67 -14.48
C TRP A 260 0.25 1.26 -15.78
N GLY A 261 0.07 2.07 -16.80
CA GLY A 261 0.88 2.04 -18.02
C GLY A 261 1.92 3.15 -17.99
N ILE A 262 3.15 2.81 -18.29
CA ILE A 262 4.26 3.74 -18.45
C ILE A 262 4.38 3.99 -19.95
N VAL A 263 3.80 5.11 -20.43
CA VAL A 263 3.80 5.51 -21.84
C VAL A 263 5.05 6.31 -22.11
N THR A 264 5.89 5.84 -23.03
CA THR A 264 7.12 6.53 -23.44
C THR A 264 7.00 7.00 -24.89
N ASN A 265 7.20 8.30 -25.13
CA ASN A 265 7.16 8.89 -26.46
C ASN A 265 8.52 8.78 -27.19
N HIS A 266 8.57 9.23 -28.44
CA HIS A 266 9.80 9.22 -29.28
C HIS A 266 10.99 10.00 -28.70
N LEU A 267 10.72 10.93 -27.76
CA LEU A 267 11.76 11.73 -27.10
C LEU A 267 12.21 11.11 -25.76
N GLY A 268 11.69 9.92 -25.41
CA GLY A 268 11.95 9.29 -24.13
C GLY A 268 11.21 9.94 -22.94
N GLN A 269 10.26 10.85 -23.22
CA GLN A 269 9.44 11.42 -22.14
C GLN A 269 8.39 10.41 -21.72
N VAL A 270 8.18 10.33 -20.43
CA VAL A 270 7.29 9.34 -19.81
C VAL A 270 6.04 9.99 -19.25
N LYS A 271 4.89 9.31 -19.43
CA LYS A 271 3.63 9.64 -18.80
C LYS A 271 3.02 8.39 -18.18
N LEU A 272 2.56 8.50 -16.94
CA LEU A 272 1.87 7.42 -16.24
C LEU A 272 0.37 7.49 -16.54
N VAL A 273 -0.22 6.35 -16.87
CA VAL A 273 -1.68 6.16 -17.05
C VAL A 273 -2.16 5.19 -16.00
N ASN A 274 -2.79 5.73 -14.94
CA ASN A 274 -3.27 4.93 -13.82
C ASN A 274 -4.39 3.98 -14.24
N GLY A 275 -4.35 2.76 -13.71
CA GLY A 275 -5.38 1.75 -13.95
C GLY A 275 -5.26 1.03 -15.29
N LEU A 276 -4.29 1.37 -16.14
CA LEU A 276 -4.06 0.65 -17.39
C LEU A 276 -3.60 -0.77 -17.12
N THR A 277 -4.16 -1.71 -17.86
CA THR A 277 -3.85 -3.15 -17.76
C THR A 277 -3.54 -3.73 -19.14
N GLU A 278 -3.01 -4.95 -19.19
CA GLU A 278 -2.80 -5.65 -20.45
C GLU A 278 -4.09 -5.88 -21.23
N ALA A 279 -5.25 -6.02 -20.52
CA ALA A 279 -6.53 -6.20 -21.17
C ALA A 279 -6.93 -4.99 -22.02
N ASP A 280 -6.56 -3.79 -21.62
CA ASP A 280 -6.84 -2.55 -22.37
C ASP A 280 -6.05 -2.45 -23.68
N LEU A 281 -4.95 -3.22 -23.79
CA LEU A 281 -4.06 -3.24 -24.94
C LEU A 281 -4.29 -4.42 -25.89
N GLN A 282 -5.35 -5.22 -25.69
CA GLN A 282 -5.72 -6.36 -26.53
C GLN A 282 -6.50 -5.91 -27.78
N THR A 283 -5.97 -4.93 -28.51
CA THR A 283 -6.54 -4.41 -29.76
C THR A 283 -5.47 -4.34 -30.86
N PRO A 284 -5.84 -4.31 -32.17
CA PRO A 284 -4.86 -4.20 -33.25
C PRO A 284 -3.97 -2.95 -33.20
N MET A 285 -4.37 -1.92 -32.45
CA MET A 285 -3.62 -0.69 -32.24
C MET A 285 -2.29 -0.95 -31.49
N PHE A 286 -2.19 -2.04 -30.74
CA PHE A 286 -1.02 -2.37 -29.93
C PHE A 286 -0.42 -3.70 -30.35
N GLU A 287 0.90 -3.77 -30.36
CA GLU A 287 1.66 -4.99 -30.63
C GLU A 287 2.51 -5.35 -29.42
N LYS A 288 2.25 -6.53 -28.85
CA LYS A 288 3.04 -7.02 -27.72
C LYS A 288 4.47 -7.31 -28.17
N GLN A 289 5.46 -6.67 -27.54
CA GLN A 289 6.89 -6.82 -27.84
C GLN A 289 7.58 -7.75 -26.84
N ASP A 290 7.14 -7.74 -25.58
CA ASP A 290 7.68 -8.54 -24.48
C ASP A 290 6.57 -8.77 -23.43
N ASP A 291 6.86 -9.46 -22.34
CA ASP A 291 5.86 -9.86 -21.32
C ASP A 291 4.93 -8.73 -20.90
N ASN A 292 5.46 -7.53 -20.72
CA ASN A 292 4.67 -6.36 -20.27
C ASN A 292 4.89 -5.10 -21.14
N LEU A 293 5.55 -5.24 -22.30
CA LEU A 293 5.89 -4.13 -23.20
C LEU A 293 5.11 -4.21 -24.50
N TYR A 294 4.50 -3.10 -24.87
CA TYR A 294 3.67 -2.94 -26.06
C TYR A 294 4.18 -1.79 -26.94
N LEU A 295 4.13 -1.98 -28.25
CA LEU A 295 4.36 -0.94 -29.25
C LEU A 295 3.01 -0.43 -29.75
N VAL A 296 2.84 0.89 -29.80
CA VAL A 296 1.68 1.54 -30.44
C VAL A 296 1.89 1.50 -31.95
N LYS A 297 0.99 0.84 -32.67
CA LYS A 297 1.05 0.68 -34.14
C LYS A 297 0.32 1.78 -34.89
N GLU A 298 -0.73 2.33 -34.30
CA GLU A 298 -1.60 3.33 -34.89
C GLU A 298 -1.88 4.44 -33.88
N ASP A 299 -2.04 5.67 -34.39
CA ASP A 299 -2.40 6.82 -33.56
C ASP A 299 -3.80 6.62 -32.96
N GLY A 300 -3.97 6.96 -31.70
CA GLY A 300 -5.29 6.82 -31.05
C GLY A 300 -5.28 7.17 -29.57
N PHE A 301 -6.34 6.76 -28.87
CA PHE A 301 -6.49 7.02 -27.44
C PHE A 301 -6.39 5.74 -26.61
N VAL A 302 -5.71 5.83 -25.49
CA VAL A 302 -5.72 4.82 -24.44
C VAL A 302 -6.07 5.49 -23.11
N GLN A 303 -7.19 5.11 -22.53
CA GLN A 303 -7.73 5.69 -21.29
C GLN A 303 -7.68 7.25 -21.28
N GLY A 304 -8.08 7.87 -22.39
CA GLY A 304 -8.12 9.33 -22.51
C GLY A 304 -6.78 10.01 -22.82
N LEU A 305 -5.68 9.27 -22.85
CA LEU A 305 -4.39 9.76 -23.33
C LEU A 305 -4.25 9.49 -24.83
N TYR A 306 -3.97 10.53 -25.62
CA TYR A 306 -3.60 10.36 -27.03
C TYR A 306 -2.16 9.85 -27.14
N VAL A 307 -1.98 8.79 -27.90
CA VAL A 307 -0.69 8.15 -28.16
C VAL A 307 -0.44 8.04 -29.65
N ASN A 308 0.80 8.23 -30.07
CA ASN A 308 1.18 8.14 -31.48
C ASN A 308 1.81 6.77 -31.79
N SER A 309 1.69 6.36 -33.02
CA SER A 309 2.44 5.20 -33.57
C SER A 309 3.92 5.32 -33.24
N GLY A 310 4.54 4.22 -32.80
CA GLY A 310 5.93 4.16 -32.37
C GLY A 310 6.17 4.51 -30.87
N PHE A 311 5.15 4.95 -30.12
CA PHE A 311 5.25 5.03 -28.67
C PHE A 311 5.32 3.62 -28.07
N THR A 312 5.91 3.49 -26.89
CA THR A 312 5.90 2.23 -26.14
C THR A 312 5.09 2.38 -24.86
N ILE A 313 4.44 1.30 -24.47
CA ILE A 313 3.65 1.22 -23.23
C ILE A 313 4.15 0.01 -22.45
N LYS A 314 4.72 0.25 -21.28
CA LYS A 314 5.03 -0.81 -20.31
C LYS A 314 3.91 -0.89 -19.30
N ILE A 315 3.35 -2.08 -19.10
CA ILE A 315 2.33 -2.32 -18.07
C ILE A 315 3.00 -2.82 -16.80
N GLU A 316 2.69 -2.16 -15.70
CA GLU A 316 3.02 -2.65 -14.37
C GLU A 316 1.73 -2.80 -13.56
N ALA A 317 1.60 -3.96 -12.95
CA ALA A 317 0.41 -4.31 -12.16
C ALA A 317 0.80 -5.17 -10.96
N ILE A 318 -0.01 -5.09 -9.92
CA ILE A 318 0.05 -6.05 -8.81
C ILE A 318 -0.86 -7.21 -9.17
N THR A 319 -0.29 -8.40 -9.25
CA THR A 319 -1.04 -9.63 -9.44
C THR A 319 -1.40 -10.26 -8.08
N PRO A 320 -2.42 -11.14 -8.02
CA PRO A 320 -2.73 -11.89 -6.81
C PRO A 320 -1.53 -12.67 -6.25
N GLU A 321 -0.67 -13.22 -7.13
CA GLU A 321 0.52 -13.98 -6.76
C GLU A 321 1.58 -13.09 -6.13
N LEU A 322 1.88 -11.93 -6.75
CA LEU A 322 2.85 -10.96 -6.21
C LEU A 322 2.36 -10.41 -4.86
N LEU A 323 1.06 -10.09 -4.76
CA LEU A 323 0.47 -9.64 -3.51
C LEU A 323 0.61 -10.72 -2.41
N ALA A 324 0.31 -11.98 -2.75
CA ALA A 324 0.43 -13.10 -1.81
C ALA A 324 1.89 -13.33 -1.37
N GLU A 325 2.86 -13.21 -2.28
CA GLU A 325 4.30 -13.29 -1.95
C GLU A 325 4.71 -12.18 -0.99
N ALA A 326 4.30 -10.93 -1.28
CA ALA A 326 4.61 -9.78 -0.42
C ALA A 326 3.98 -9.93 0.97
N LYS A 327 2.71 -10.33 1.06
CA LYS A 327 2.02 -10.58 2.33
C LYS A 327 2.73 -11.67 3.14
N GLN A 328 3.04 -12.80 2.50
CA GLN A 328 3.73 -13.91 3.17
C GLN A 328 5.11 -13.50 3.68
N TYR A 329 5.84 -12.69 2.93
CA TYR A 329 7.14 -12.19 3.34
C TYR A 329 7.01 -11.24 4.53
N LEU A 330 6.15 -10.21 4.43
CA LEU A 330 5.98 -9.20 5.47
C LEU A 330 5.42 -9.78 6.77
N ASP A 331 4.46 -10.72 6.69
CA ASP A 331 3.91 -11.44 7.86
C ASP A 331 4.98 -12.23 8.64
N ARG A 332 5.99 -12.74 7.95
CA ARG A 332 7.14 -13.41 8.59
C ARG A 332 8.21 -12.43 9.08
N GLN A 333 8.40 -11.32 8.38
CA GLN A 333 9.46 -10.36 8.65
C GLN A 333 9.11 -9.44 9.82
N ILE A 334 7.83 -9.07 9.98
CA ILE A 334 7.36 -8.15 11.01
C ILE A 334 6.92 -8.95 12.24
N ASP A 335 7.53 -8.70 13.38
CA ASP A 335 7.31 -9.46 14.63
C ASP A 335 6.20 -8.89 15.53
N ARG A 336 5.59 -7.76 15.15
CA ARG A 336 4.47 -7.10 15.83
C ARG A 336 3.16 -7.26 15.07
N ASP A 337 2.04 -7.02 15.74
CA ASP A 337 0.72 -7.00 15.09
C ASP A 337 0.52 -5.74 14.27
N PHE A 338 -0.05 -5.90 13.10
CA PHE A 338 -0.36 -4.80 12.18
C PHE A 338 -1.57 -5.17 11.31
N PRO A 339 -2.39 -4.20 10.89
CA PRO A 339 -3.40 -4.38 9.86
C PRO A 339 -2.81 -4.24 8.45
N TRP A 340 -3.44 -4.91 7.48
CA TRP A 340 -3.25 -4.61 6.06
C TRP A 340 -4.09 -3.40 5.68
N VAL A 341 -3.52 -2.47 4.95
CA VAL A 341 -4.26 -1.36 4.35
C VAL A 341 -4.00 -1.36 2.84
N TYR A 342 -5.05 -1.45 2.04
CA TYR A 342 -4.89 -1.51 0.59
C TYR A 342 -4.98 -0.14 -0.06
N PHE A 343 -4.02 0.17 -0.95
CA PHE A 343 -4.00 1.37 -1.76
C PHE A 343 -4.45 1.01 -3.19
N HIS A 344 -5.67 1.43 -3.66
CA HIS A 344 -6.74 2.04 -2.88
C HIS A 344 -8.11 1.44 -3.28
N LEU A 345 -9.13 1.68 -2.51
CA LEU A 345 -10.51 1.22 -2.72
C LEU A 345 -11.06 1.80 -4.04
N SER A 346 -11.09 0.99 -5.08
CA SER A 346 -11.56 1.34 -6.41
C SER A 346 -11.94 0.09 -7.19
N GLN A 347 -13.14 0.06 -7.74
CA GLN A 347 -13.67 -1.04 -8.53
C GLN A 347 -12.68 -1.55 -9.59
N GLY A 348 -12.05 -0.63 -10.35
CA GLY A 348 -11.10 -1.02 -11.39
C GLY A 348 -9.88 -1.78 -10.87
N PHE A 349 -9.50 -1.59 -9.61
CA PHE A 349 -8.41 -2.34 -8.97
C PHE A 349 -8.93 -3.60 -8.29
N LEU A 350 -10.04 -3.51 -7.54
CA LEU A 350 -10.62 -4.61 -6.78
C LEU A 350 -11.02 -5.79 -7.66
N ASN A 351 -11.57 -5.55 -8.85
CA ASN A 351 -12.01 -6.59 -9.78
C ASN A 351 -10.91 -7.57 -10.20
N ARG A 352 -9.65 -7.28 -9.93
CA ARG A 352 -8.50 -8.17 -10.19
C ARG A 352 -8.20 -9.14 -9.06
N PHE A 353 -8.85 -8.97 -7.91
CA PHE A 353 -8.60 -9.74 -6.70
C PHE A 353 -9.89 -10.38 -6.20
N THR A 354 -9.79 -11.54 -5.60
CA THR A 354 -10.87 -12.11 -4.80
C THR A 354 -10.78 -11.61 -3.37
N ILE A 355 -11.86 -11.74 -2.60
CA ILE A 355 -11.84 -11.46 -1.15
C ILE A 355 -10.72 -12.23 -0.44
N GLU A 356 -10.50 -13.51 -0.81
CA GLU A 356 -9.44 -14.34 -0.22
C GLU A 356 -8.02 -13.86 -0.55
N ASN A 357 -7.81 -13.16 -1.67
CA ASN A 357 -6.51 -12.56 -1.97
C ASN A 357 -6.19 -11.41 -1.00
N LEU A 358 -7.23 -10.71 -0.54
CA LEU A 358 -7.09 -9.53 0.30
C LEU A 358 -7.12 -9.84 1.82
N LYS A 359 -7.64 -11.01 2.23
CA LYS A 359 -7.62 -11.46 3.63
C LYS A 359 -6.24 -11.75 4.17
#